data_0085eef85c69c2fa179c920350a5d9ea
#
_entry.id   0085eef85c69c2fa179c920350a5d9ea
#
_cell.length_a   1.000
_cell.length_b   1.000
_cell.length_c   1.000
_cell.angle_alpha   90.00
_cell.angle_beta   90.00
_cell.angle_gamma   90.00
#
_symmetry.space_group_name_H-M   'P 1'
#
loop_
_entity.id
_entity.type
_entity.pdbx_description
1 polymer ?
#
loop_
_entity_poly.entity_id
_entity_poly.type
_entity_poly.pdbx_seq_one_letter_code
_entity_poly.pdbx_strand_id
1 'polypeptide(L)'
;MSKVFRSRSHAVTLCFVLLLHAGINAPAESFRYNPVSREVVEARLGKYAGSNKQREITLKQMFSEAGCDEQHLSEQPVKGSRQPNVICLLPGTSDKVIIIGAHFDYVSAGNGVVDNWSGASLLPSLYQAIKIEPRKHSYIFIGFTDEEVGEVGSAFYVHQMTKAQVAATDAMVNMDTLGLAPTEVWASHSDPRLNHAIASLAKSMSLPVTGMNVEQVGSTDSEQFALRKIPSITIHSLTQETWDVHILHTSKDKLSAMNLDNYYETYRLVAAYIAFLDQFSNAPAKPAKY
;
A
#
# COMPACT_ATOMS: atom_id res chain seq x y z
N MET A 1 0.15 45.60 19.64
CA MET A 1 1.35 45.01 19.02
C MET A 1 1.28 43.50 19.20
N SER A 2 0.74 42.81 18.21
CA SER A 2 0.52 41.33 18.23
C SER A 2 1.70 40.71 17.50
N LYS A 3 2.46 39.86 18.17
CA LYS A 3 3.57 39.07 17.58
C LYS A 3 2.95 37.81 16.96
N VAL A 4 2.95 37.74 15.65
CA VAL A 4 2.64 36.53 14.87
C VAL A 4 3.82 35.56 15.00
N PHE A 5 3.62 34.44 15.69
CA PHE A 5 4.56 33.30 15.68
C PHE A 5 4.38 32.52 14.39
N ARG A 6 5.31 32.65 13.46
CA ARG A 6 5.42 31.73 12.31
C ARG A 6 6.10 30.45 12.79
N SER A 7 5.32 29.38 12.91
CA SER A 7 5.83 28.02 13.05
C SER A 7 6.55 27.61 11.75
N ARG A 8 7.85 27.44 11.82
CA ARG A 8 8.63 26.82 10.75
C ARG A 8 8.53 25.30 10.92
N SER A 9 7.74 24.64 10.09
CA SER A 9 7.80 23.18 9.93
C SER A 9 9.18 22.80 9.43
N HIS A 10 9.95 22.13 10.26
CA HIS A 10 11.21 21.52 9.83
C HIS A 10 10.87 20.18 9.16
N ALA A 11 10.97 20.14 7.84
CA ALA A 11 10.95 18.88 7.11
C ALA A 11 12.21 18.09 7.50
N VAL A 12 12.03 17.01 8.24
CA VAL A 12 13.13 16.08 8.54
C VAL A 12 13.28 15.17 7.33
N THR A 13 14.21 15.52 6.44
CA THR A 13 14.59 14.64 5.32
C THR A 13 15.49 13.53 5.89
N LEU A 14 14.94 12.34 6.07
CA LEU A 14 15.69 11.18 6.51
C LEU A 14 16.37 10.52 5.29
N CYS A 15 17.67 10.79 5.11
CA CYS A 15 18.49 10.09 4.12
C CYS A 15 19.03 8.78 4.72
N PHE A 16 18.55 7.63 4.24
CA PHE A 16 19.14 6.34 4.57
C PHE A 16 20.10 5.90 3.46
N VAL A 17 21.33 5.60 3.84
CA VAL A 17 22.34 4.99 2.96
C VAL A 17 22.37 3.49 3.25
N LEU A 18 21.88 2.67 2.32
CA LEU A 18 22.01 1.22 2.38
C LEU A 18 23.33 0.80 1.72
N LEU A 19 24.29 0.38 2.53
CA LEU A 19 25.51 -0.26 2.05
C LEU A 19 25.23 -1.74 1.76
N LEU A 20 24.91 -2.06 0.52
CA LEU A 20 24.94 -3.45 0.02
C LEU A 20 26.38 -3.79 -0.34
N HIS A 21 26.99 -4.71 0.42
CA HIS A 21 28.33 -5.25 0.11
C HIS A 21 28.26 -6.19 -1.11
N ALA A 22 28.38 -5.60 -2.30
CA ALA A 22 28.85 -6.27 -3.48
C ALA A 22 29.85 -5.31 -4.13
N GLY A 23 31.12 -5.68 -4.17
CA GLY A 23 32.23 -4.83 -4.55
C GLY A 23 32.15 -4.28 -5.97
N ILE A 24 31.47 -3.13 -6.13
CA ILE A 24 31.63 -2.15 -7.19
C ILE A 24 31.18 -0.83 -6.54
N ASN A 25 32.05 0.20 -6.52
CA ASN A 25 31.73 1.55 -6.04
C ASN A 25 30.70 2.24 -6.96
N ALA A 26 29.44 1.81 -6.95
CA ALA A 26 28.33 2.62 -7.40
C ALA A 26 27.84 3.45 -6.20
N PRO A 27 27.61 4.77 -6.33
CA PRO A 27 27.01 5.53 -5.25
C PRO A 27 25.67 4.86 -4.90
N ALA A 28 25.45 4.60 -3.61
CA ALA A 28 24.17 4.09 -3.13
C ALA A 28 23.10 5.10 -3.55
N GLU A 29 22.19 4.71 -4.44
CA GLU A 29 21.06 5.56 -4.79
C GLU A 29 20.21 5.77 -3.54
N SER A 30 20.08 7.00 -3.07
CA SER A 30 19.25 7.35 -1.93
C SER A 30 17.81 7.49 -2.40
N PHE A 31 16.86 6.78 -1.77
CA PHE A 31 15.44 7.04 -1.97
C PHE A 31 14.97 8.11 -0.97
N ARG A 32 13.93 8.87 -1.37
CA ARG A 32 13.40 9.97 -0.56
C ARG A 32 11.87 9.84 -0.46
N TYR A 33 11.34 10.23 0.67
CA TYR A 33 9.91 10.34 0.91
C TYR A 33 9.66 11.35 2.05
N ASN A 34 8.45 11.91 2.08
CA ASN A 34 8.03 12.86 3.09
C ASN A 34 6.88 12.23 3.91
N PRO A 35 7.16 11.58 5.03
CA PRO A 35 6.13 10.91 5.78
C PRO A 35 5.07 11.89 6.27
N VAL A 36 3.82 11.48 6.14
CA VAL A 36 2.66 12.21 6.65
C VAL A 36 2.61 12.03 8.17
N SER A 37 2.17 13.04 8.89
CA SER A 37 2.11 12.97 10.35
C SER A 37 1.09 11.93 10.83
N ARG A 38 1.27 11.43 12.04
CA ARG A 38 0.40 10.44 12.67
C ARG A 38 -1.04 10.92 12.73
N GLU A 39 -1.24 12.17 13.09
CA GLU A 39 -2.57 12.78 13.21
C GLU A 39 -3.34 12.74 11.89
N VAL A 40 -2.66 12.97 10.77
CA VAL A 40 -3.29 12.91 9.44
C VAL A 40 -3.62 11.47 9.05
N VAL A 41 -2.73 10.52 9.33
CA VAL A 41 -2.97 9.09 9.05
C VAL A 41 -4.15 8.57 9.85
N GLU A 42 -4.21 8.84 11.16
CA GLU A 42 -5.30 8.43 12.04
C GLU A 42 -6.62 9.16 11.71
N ALA A 43 -6.57 10.43 11.31
CA ALA A 43 -7.75 11.15 10.86
C ALA A 43 -8.36 10.57 9.58
N ARG A 44 -7.53 10.08 8.65
CA ARG A 44 -8.01 9.37 7.45
C ARG A 44 -8.60 8.00 7.80
N LEU A 45 -7.96 7.25 8.69
CA LEU A 45 -8.50 6.00 9.21
C LEU A 45 -9.89 6.22 9.85
N GLY A 46 -10.06 7.29 10.61
CA GLY A 46 -11.33 7.63 11.26
C GLY A 46 -12.52 7.92 10.32
N LYS A 47 -12.27 8.07 9.00
CA LYS A 47 -13.32 8.32 7.99
C LYS A 47 -13.99 7.03 7.46
N TYR A 48 -13.95 5.93 8.17
CA TYR A 48 -14.41 4.60 7.75
C TYR A 48 -15.93 4.44 7.61
N ALA A 49 -16.71 5.37 8.14
CA ALA A 49 -18.16 5.22 8.26
C ALA A 49 -18.88 5.26 6.89
N GLY A 50 -20.01 4.56 6.83
CA GLY A 50 -20.92 4.58 5.69
C GLY A 50 -20.90 3.32 4.85
N SER A 51 -21.71 3.32 3.77
CA SER A 51 -21.79 2.24 2.79
C SER A 51 -20.55 2.21 1.88
N ASN A 52 -20.39 1.13 1.10
CA ASN A 52 -19.34 1.06 0.05
C ASN A 52 -19.36 2.28 -0.88
N LYS A 53 -20.56 2.79 -1.23
CA LYS A 53 -20.66 4.05 -2.00
C LYS A 53 -20.11 5.26 -1.26
N GLN A 54 -20.35 5.36 0.03
CA GLN A 54 -19.81 6.46 0.84
C GLN A 54 -18.29 6.35 0.99
N ARG A 55 -17.76 5.12 1.14
CA ARG A 55 -16.31 4.85 1.20
C ARG A 55 -15.61 5.23 -0.10
N GLU A 56 -16.18 4.87 -1.25
CA GLU A 56 -15.70 5.31 -2.57
C GLU A 56 -15.58 6.84 -2.63
N ILE A 57 -16.65 7.56 -2.29
CA ILE A 57 -16.68 9.03 -2.29
C ILE A 57 -15.62 9.58 -1.33
N THR A 58 -15.52 9.02 -0.12
CA THR A 58 -14.57 9.45 0.90
C THR A 58 -13.12 9.20 0.44
N LEU A 59 -12.84 8.06 -0.17
CA LEU A 59 -11.51 7.74 -0.69
C LEU A 59 -11.09 8.71 -1.81
N LYS A 60 -11.99 9.02 -2.75
CA LYS A 60 -11.75 10.02 -3.79
C LYS A 60 -11.47 11.41 -3.20
N GLN A 61 -12.27 11.82 -2.21
CA GLN A 61 -12.05 13.08 -1.53
C GLN A 61 -10.69 13.11 -0.84
N MET A 62 -10.29 12.05 -0.14
CA MET A 62 -8.98 11.97 0.51
C MET A 62 -7.82 12.02 -0.50
N PHE A 63 -7.95 11.41 -1.69
CA PHE A 63 -6.97 11.56 -2.75
C PHE A 63 -6.86 12.99 -3.25
N SER A 64 -8.00 13.68 -3.48
CA SER A 64 -8.00 15.09 -3.87
C SER A 64 -7.37 15.98 -2.79
N GLU A 65 -7.70 15.78 -1.52
CA GLU A 65 -7.10 16.48 -0.38
C GLU A 65 -5.59 16.21 -0.27
N ALA A 66 -5.15 15.01 -0.64
CA ALA A 66 -3.73 14.65 -0.72
C ALA A 66 -3.02 15.31 -1.92
N GLY A 67 -3.77 15.86 -2.88
CA GLY A 67 -3.27 16.57 -4.06
C GLY A 67 -3.22 15.72 -5.33
N CYS A 68 -3.95 14.61 -5.40
CA CYS A 68 -4.23 13.91 -6.65
C CYS A 68 -5.26 14.76 -7.42
N ASP A 69 -4.83 15.37 -8.51
CA ASP A 69 -5.66 16.26 -9.31
C ASP A 69 -6.64 15.50 -10.21
N GLU A 70 -7.60 16.24 -10.81
CA GLU A 70 -8.64 15.66 -11.65
C GLU A 70 -8.12 14.96 -12.92
N GLN A 71 -6.91 15.27 -13.38
CA GLN A 71 -6.31 14.61 -14.54
C GLN A 71 -5.76 13.21 -14.19
N HIS A 72 -5.42 13.01 -12.92
CA HIS A 72 -4.80 11.78 -12.42
C HIS A 72 -5.72 10.96 -11.53
N LEU A 73 -6.79 11.55 -10.99
CA LEU A 73 -7.82 10.85 -10.23
C LEU A 73 -8.95 10.37 -11.15
N SER A 74 -9.15 9.08 -11.22
CA SER A 74 -10.15 8.47 -12.12
C SER A 74 -10.92 7.35 -11.45
N GLU A 75 -12.04 6.99 -12.05
CA GLU A 75 -12.85 5.84 -11.70
C GLU A 75 -12.83 4.83 -12.86
N GLN A 76 -12.57 3.57 -12.52
CA GLN A 76 -12.73 2.47 -13.47
C GLN A 76 -14.04 1.73 -13.16
N PRO A 77 -15.10 1.89 -13.98
CA PRO A 77 -16.32 1.11 -13.82
C PRO A 77 -16.02 -0.39 -13.91
N VAL A 78 -16.46 -1.14 -12.91
CA VAL A 78 -16.24 -2.59 -12.83
C VAL A 78 -17.51 -3.33 -13.19
N LYS A 79 -17.42 -4.21 -14.19
CA LYS A 79 -18.59 -4.98 -14.66
C LYS A 79 -19.07 -5.91 -13.55
N GLY A 80 -20.33 -5.74 -13.16
CA GLY A 80 -20.96 -6.55 -12.10
C GLY A 80 -20.92 -5.90 -10.72
N SER A 81 -20.10 -4.88 -10.53
CA SER A 81 -20.04 -4.08 -9.31
C SER A 81 -20.94 -2.83 -9.39
N ARG A 82 -21.35 -2.34 -8.20
CA ARG A 82 -22.08 -1.06 -8.07
C ARG A 82 -21.13 0.13 -7.94
N GLN A 83 -19.96 -0.10 -7.43
CA GLN A 83 -18.90 0.91 -7.26
C GLN A 83 -17.77 0.67 -8.27
N PRO A 84 -17.10 1.71 -8.74
CA PRO A 84 -15.90 1.59 -9.56
C PRO A 84 -14.67 1.30 -8.68
N ASN A 85 -13.57 0.84 -9.28
CA ASN A 85 -12.26 1.04 -8.68
C ASN A 85 -11.91 2.53 -8.68
N VAL A 86 -11.28 3.00 -7.60
CA VAL A 86 -10.79 4.39 -7.47
C VAL A 86 -9.28 4.39 -7.74
N ILE A 87 -8.86 5.18 -8.73
CA ILE A 87 -7.47 5.15 -9.20
C ILE A 87 -6.86 6.55 -9.13
N CYS A 88 -5.71 6.69 -8.49
CA CYS A 88 -4.88 7.89 -8.55
C CYS A 88 -3.52 7.53 -9.18
N LEU A 89 -3.20 8.15 -10.31
CA LEU A 89 -1.93 8.02 -11.01
C LEU A 89 -0.95 9.08 -10.52
N LEU A 90 0.28 8.67 -10.23
CA LEU A 90 1.40 9.57 -9.98
C LEU A 90 2.48 9.30 -11.04
N PRO A 91 2.59 10.15 -12.08
CA PRO A 91 3.50 9.90 -13.20
C PRO A 91 4.99 9.87 -12.78
N GLY A 92 5.74 8.98 -13.38
CA GLY A 92 7.19 8.89 -13.31
C GLY A 92 7.86 9.30 -14.62
N THR A 93 9.18 9.10 -14.72
CA THR A 93 9.97 9.46 -15.91
C THR A 93 10.24 8.28 -16.84
N SER A 94 9.89 7.06 -16.46
CA SER A 94 10.01 5.84 -17.28
C SER A 94 8.63 5.25 -17.60
N ASP A 95 8.61 4.23 -18.44
CA ASP A 95 7.43 3.42 -18.75
C ASP A 95 7.10 2.37 -17.69
N LYS A 96 7.92 2.28 -16.62
CA LYS A 96 7.78 1.30 -15.56
C LYS A 96 6.76 1.75 -14.51
N VAL A 97 6.07 0.76 -13.93
CA VAL A 97 4.93 0.98 -13.04
C VAL A 97 5.09 0.18 -11.75
N ILE A 98 4.72 0.82 -10.64
CA ILE A 98 4.47 0.17 -9.34
C ILE A 98 3.00 0.42 -9.00
N ILE A 99 2.27 -0.65 -8.66
CA ILE A 99 0.87 -0.58 -8.25
C ILE A 99 0.80 -0.73 -6.73
N ILE A 100 0.02 0.11 -6.07
CA ILE A 100 -0.28 0.04 -4.65
C ILE A 100 -1.79 -0.09 -4.50
N GLY A 101 -2.24 -1.17 -3.88
CA GLY A 101 -3.66 -1.50 -3.79
C GLY A 101 -4.14 -1.80 -2.38
N ALA A 102 -5.44 -1.61 -2.18
CA ALA A 102 -6.23 -2.07 -1.04
C ALA A 102 -7.70 -2.00 -1.41
N HIS A 103 -8.53 -2.90 -0.92
CA HIS A 103 -9.97 -2.78 -1.15
C HIS A 103 -10.63 -1.83 -0.14
N PHE A 104 -11.75 -1.23 -0.54
CA PHE A 104 -12.49 -0.29 0.32
C PHE A 104 -13.88 -0.80 0.73
N ASP A 105 -14.37 -1.85 0.08
CA ASP A 105 -15.61 -2.51 0.48
C ASP A 105 -15.43 -3.32 1.77
N TYR A 106 -16.52 -3.83 2.34
CA TYR A 106 -16.48 -4.55 3.61
C TYR A 106 -17.70 -5.44 3.81
N VAL A 107 -17.56 -6.45 4.66
CA VAL A 107 -18.67 -7.28 5.14
C VAL A 107 -19.46 -6.54 6.21
N SER A 108 -20.78 -6.41 6.01
CA SER A 108 -21.65 -5.58 6.86
C SER A 108 -21.87 -6.11 8.28
N ALA A 109 -21.29 -7.24 8.67
CA ALA A 109 -21.35 -7.77 10.04
C ALA A 109 -20.55 -6.91 11.04
N GLY A 110 -19.55 -6.16 10.55
CA GLY A 110 -18.72 -5.22 11.30
C GLY A 110 -18.74 -3.82 10.71
N ASN A 111 -17.76 -3.03 11.09
CA ASN A 111 -17.54 -1.70 10.52
C ASN A 111 -16.50 -1.71 9.38
N GLY A 112 -15.86 -2.87 9.09
CA GLY A 112 -14.84 -2.99 8.05
C GLY A 112 -13.68 -2.00 8.22
N VAL A 113 -13.28 -1.71 9.47
CA VAL A 113 -12.19 -0.75 9.72
C VAL A 113 -10.86 -1.43 9.56
N VAL A 114 -10.74 -2.63 10.12
CA VAL A 114 -9.57 -3.49 10.00
C VAL A 114 -9.53 -4.06 8.60
N ASP A 115 -10.63 -4.64 8.15
CA ASP A 115 -10.82 -5.28 6.87
C ASP A 115 -11.85 -4.55 6.00
N ASN A 116 -11.45 -3.62 5.08
CA ASN A 116 -10.07 -3.20 4.89
C ASN A 116 -9.97 -1.67 4.70
N TRP A 117 -10.74 -0.88 5.50
CA TRP A 117 -10.53 0.57 5.49
C TRP A 117 -9.12 0.94 5.96
N SER A 118 -8.49 0.07 6.75
CA SER A 118 -7.10 0.24 7.22
C SER A 118 -6.12 0.36 6.07
N GLY A 119 -6.21 -0.51 5.07
CA GLY A 119 -5.39 -0.43 3.85
C GLY A 119 -5.83 0.72 2.94
N ALA A 120 -7.14 0.84 2.66
CA ALA A 120 -7.68 1.84 1.75
C ALA A 120 -7.33 3.27 2.18
N SER A 121 -7.46 3.60 3.47
CA SER A 121 -7.19 4.94 3.99
C SER A 121 -5.69 5.31 3.98
N LEU A 122 -4.78 4.33 3.86
CA LEU A 122 -3.34 4.61 3.68
C LEU A 122 -2.99 5.05 2.26
N LEU A 123 -3.75 4.64 1.24
CA LEU A 123 -3.42 4.96 -0.16
C LEU A 123 -3.19 6.47 -0.40
N PRO A 124 -4.07 7.39 0.03
CA PRO A 124 -3.81 8.83 -0.10
C PRO A 124 -2.62 9.33 0.73
N SER A 125 -2.33 8.68 1.86
CA SER A 125 -1.18 9.04 2.71
C SER A 125 0.14 8.63 2.06
N LEU A 126 0.16 7.46 1.43
CA LEU A 126 1.30 6.95 0.67
C LEU A 126 1.56 7.79 -0.58
N TYR A 127 0.50 8.15 -1.33
CA TYR A 127 0.59 9.10 -2.44
C TYR A 127 1.24 10.41 -1.98
N GLN A 128 0.73 10.99 -0.88
CA GLN A 128 1.24 12.26 -0.34
C GLN A 128 2.70 12.17 0.09
N ALA A 129 3.13 11.02 0.60
CA ALA A 129 4.50 10.81 1.07
C ALA A 129 5.55 10.87 -0.06
N ILE A 130 5.18 10.47 -1.28
CA ILE A 130 6.14 10.38 -2.40
C ILE A 130 5.88 11.38 -3.53
N LYS A 131 4.75 12.11 -3.53
CA LYS A 131 4.30 12.90 -4.69
C LYS A 131 5.27 14.00 -5.13
N ILE A 132 6.04 14.58 -4.21
CA ILE A 132 6.97 15.68 -4.52
C ILE A 132 8.39 15.20 -4.83
N GLU A 133 8.69 13.92 -4.59
CA GLU A 133 10.02 13.39 -4.81
C GLU A 133 10.23 13.00 -6.29
N PRO A 134 11.45 13.16 -6.82
CA PRO A 134 11.78 12.61 -8.12
C PRO A 134 11.62 11.11 -8.15
N ARG A 135 11.06 10.57 -9.23
CA ARG A 135 10.80 9.14 -9.39
C ARG A 135 10.98 8.68 -10.83
N LYS A 136 11.39 7.43 -10.97
CA LYS A 136 11.51 6.75 -12.26
C LYS A 136 10.19 6.09 -12.63
N HIS A 137 9.62 5.29 -11.71
CA HIS A 137 8.36 4.59 -11.93
C HIS A 137 7.17 5.53 -11.86
N SER A 138 6.18 5.27 -12.68
CA SER A 138 4.82 5.73 -12.41
C SER A 138 4.22 4.89 -11.29
N TYR A 139 3.50 5.52 -10.35
CA TYR A 139 2.80 4.84 -9.28
C TYR A 139 1.31 4.92 -9.53
N ILE A 140 0.62 3.79 -9.40
CA ILE A 140 -0.83 3.70 -9.52
C ILE A 140 -1.37 3.25 -8.16
N PHE A 141 -2.07 4.15 -7.48
CA PHE A 141 -2.75 3.86 -6.23
C PHE A 141 -4.19 3.47 -6.54
N ILE A 142 -4.62 2.28 -6.12
CA ILE A 142 -5.93 1.74 -6.46
C ILE A 142 -6.69 1.33 -5.20
N GLY A 143 -7.86 1.92 -4.99
CA GLY A 143 -8.88 1.37 -4.11
C GLY A 143 -9.74 0.39 -4.91
N PHE A 144 -9.66 -0.90 -4.60
CA PHE A 144 -10.47 -1.91 -5.26
C PHE A 144 -11.87 -1.98 -4.66
N THR A 145 -12.86 -2.31 -5.49
CA THR A 145 -14.24 -2.58 -5.08
C THR A 145 -14.51 -4.08 -5.09
N ASP A 146 -15.46 -4.49 -4.24
CA ASP A 146 -16.03 -5.85 -4.23
C ASP A 146 -14.95 -6.97 -4.13
N GLU A 147 -13.95 -6.76 -3.28
CA GLU A 147 -12.99 -7.79 -2.89
C GLU A 147 -13.70 -8.90 -2.10
N GLU A 148 -14.54 -8.52 -1.15
CA GLU A 148 -15.29 -9.38 -0.23
C GLU A 148 -16.29 -10.34 -0.91
N VAL A 149 -16.53 -10.16 -2.20
CA VAL A 149 -17.38 -11.04 -3.01
C VAL A 149 -16.59 -11.76 -4.12
N GLY A 150 -15.27 -11.88 -3.94
CA GLY A 150 -14.37 -12.64 -4.81
C GLY A 150 -13.46 -11.78 -5.67
N GLU A 151 -12.86 -10.73 -5.10
CA GLU A 151 -11.78 -9.92 -5.71
C GLU A 151 -12.20 -9.30 -7.07
N VAL A 152 -13.48 -8.94 -7.20
CA VAL A 152 -14.08 -8.53 -8.48
C VAL A 152 -13.36 -7.31 -9.07
N GLY A 153 -13.00 -6.34 -8.22
CA GLY A 153 -12.34 -5.11 -8.63
C GLY A 153 -10.94 -5.33 -9.18
N SER A 154 -10.10 -6.06 -8.47
CA SER A 154 -8.73 -6.36 -8.88
C SER A 154 -8.68 -7.32 -10.05
N ALA A 155 -9.54 -8.34 -10.08
CA ALA A 155 -9.67 -9.25 -11.21
C ALA A 155 -10.04 -8.49 -12.50
N PHE A 156 -11.02 -7.56 -12.42
CA PHE A 156 -11.40 -6.73 -13.55
C PHE A 156 -10.26 -5.84 -14.01
N TYR A 157 -9.59 -5.16 -13.08
CA TYR A 157 -8.43 -4.30 -13.38
C TYR A 157 -7.36 -5.08 -14.15
N VAL A 158 -6.93 -6.20 -13.60
CA VAL A 158 -5.88 -7.05 -14.17
C VAL A 158 -6.28 -7.63 -15.52
N HIS A 159 -7.57 -8.00 -15.70
CA HIS A 159 -8.08 -8.50 -16.97
C HIS A 159 -7.99 -7.44 -18.08
N GLN A 160 -8.21 -6.16 -17.76
CA GLN A 160 -8.12 -5.06 -18.72
C GLN A 160 -6.67 -4.67 -19.07
N MET A 161 -5.68 -5.10 -18.30
CA MET A 161 -4.28 -4.79 -18.58
C MET A 161 -3.83 -5.46 -19.90
N THR A 162 -3.24 -4.67 -20.77
CA THR A 162 -2.56 -5.17 -21.97
C THR A 162 -1.29 -5.94 -21.60
N LYS A 163 -0.76 -6.74 -22.52
CA LYS A 163 0.52 -7.43 -22.32
C LYS A 163 1.67 -6.44 -22.03
N ALA A 164 1.64 -5.26 -22.67
CA ALA A 164 2.64 -4.23 -22.45
C ALA A 164 2.56 -3.65 -21.03
N GLN A 165 1.35 -3.36 -20.53
CA GLN A 165 1.15 -2.90 -19.16
C GLN A 165 1.58 -3.93 -18.12
N VAL A 166 1.26 -5.22 -18.34
CA VAL A 166 1.75 -6.30 -17.46
C VAL A 166 3.28 -6.34 -17.44
N ALA A 167 3.94 -6.25 -18.61
CA ALA A 167 5.41 -6.26 -18.70
C ALA A 167 6.06 -5.00 -18.12
N ALA A 168 5.34 -3.89 -18.09
CA ALA A 168 5.80 -2.63 -17.52
C ALA A 168 5.66 -2.60 -15.98
N THR A 169 4.81 -3.44 -15.40
CA THR A 169 4.56 -3.46 -13.94
C THR A 169 5.63 -4.27 -13.23
N ASP A 170 6.50 -3.59 -12.48
CA ASP A 170 7.62 -4.19 -11.77
C ASP A 170 7.24 -4.71 -10.38
N ALA A 171 6.21 -4.14 -9.75
CA ALA A 171 5.68 -4.60 -8.47
C ALA A 171 4.22 -4.22 -8.25
N MET A 172 3.49 -5.07 -7.49
CA MET A 172 2.20 -4.76 -6.88
C MET A 172 2.31 -4.95 -5.37
N VAL A 173 1.99 -3.91 -4.61
CA VAL A 173 1.96 -3.91 -3.14
C VAL A 173 0.52 -3.84 -2.70
N ASN A 174 0.02 -4.93 -2.12
CA ASN A 174 -1.31 -5.00 -1.53
C ASN A 174 -1.24 -4.76 -0.02
N MET A 175 -2.17 -4.00 0.50
CA MET A 175 -2.35 -3.80 1.93
C MET A 175 -3.72 -4.31 2.32
N ASP A 176 -3.74 -5.25 3.27
CA ASP A 176 -4.98 -5.89 3.68
C ASP A 176 -4.96 -6.23 5.16
N THR A 177 -5.99 -5.79 5.90
CA THR A 177 -6.12 -6.09 7.33
C THR A 177 -4.95 -5.59 8.17
N LEU A 178 -4.84 -4.27 8.37
CA LEU A 178 -3.74 -3.63 9.08
C LEU A 178 -4.11 -3.24 10.52
N GLY A 179 -3.09 -3.15 11.38
CA GLY A 179 -3.18 -2.54 12.71
C GLY A 179 -3.64 -3.48 13.84
N LEU A 180 -3.81 -4.77 13.61
CA LEU A 180 -4.10 -5.75 14.68
C LEU A 180 -2.83 -6.14 15.45
N ALA A 181 -1.75 -6.32 14.74
CA ALA A 181 -0.43 -6.68 15.24
C ALA A 181 0.64 -5.84 14.50
N PRO A 182 1.93 -5.98 14.82
CA PRO A 182 3.02 -5.48 13.98
C PRO A 182 2.89 -5.95 12.54
N THR A 183 3.61 -5.29 11.63
CA THR A 183 3.56 -5.59 10.20
C THR A 183 3.94 -7.05 9.91
N GLU A 184 3.08 -7.73 9.19
CA GLU A 184 3.28 -9.07 8.67
C GLU A 184 3.28 -9.06 7.14
N VAL A 185 3.88 -10.06 6.52
CA VAL A 185 3.85 -10.29 5.07
C VAL A 185 3.34 -11.71 4.81
N TRP A 186 2.40 -11.85 3.88
CA TRP A 186 1.98 -13.18 3.43
C TRP A 186 3.07 -13.81 2.56
N ALA A 187 4.04 -14.43 3.22
CA ALA A 187 5.32 -14.79 2.60
C ALA A 187 5.19 -15.84 1.49
N SER A 188 4.28 -16.82 1.63
CA SER A 188 4.04 -17.89 0.63
C SER A 188 3.39 -17.38 -0.66
N HIS A 189 2.64 -16.27 -0.58
CA HIS A 189 1.91 -15.66 -1.70
C HIS A 189 2.58 -14.39 -2.23
N SER A 190 3.80 -14.10 -1.79
CA SER A 190 4.53 -12.89 -2.18
C SER A 190 5.82 -13.21 -2.93
N ASP A 191 6.22 -12.33 -3.85
CA ASP A 191 7.50 -12.46 -4.57
C ASP A 191 8.68 -12.41 -3.57
N PRO A 192 9.59 -13.39 -3.59
CA PRO A 192 10.69 -13.46 -2.63
C PRO A 192 11.62 -12.23 -2.63
N ARG A 193 11.75 -11.53 -3.77
CA ARG A 193 12.58 -10.32 -3.88
C ARG A 193 11.91 -9.15 -3.16
N LEU A 194 10.58 -9.04 -3.28
CA LEU A 194 9.79 -8.04 -2.58
C LEU A 194 9.79 -8.31 -1.07
N ASN A 195 9.67 -9.58 -0.65
CA ASN A 195 9.80 -9.97 0.75
C ASN A 195 11.18 -9.62 1.31
N HIS A 196 12.25 -9.92 0.57
CA HIS A 196 13.61 -9.58 1.00
C HIS A 196 13.82 -8.07 1.11
N ALA A 197 13.29 -7.30 0.18
CA ALA A 197 13.40 -5.86 0.15
C ALA A 197 12.73 -5.21 1.37
N ILE A 198 11.46 -5.58 1.68
CA ILE A 198 10.76 -5.02 2.84
C ILE A 198 11.43 -5.44 4.16
N ALA A 199 11.88 -6.70 4.29
CA ALA A 199 12.57 -7.17 5.49
C ALA A 199 13.89 -6.44 5.74
N SER A 200 14.67 -6.21 4.68
CA SER A 200 15.93 -5.46 4.77
C SER A 200 15.69 -4.01 5.17
N LEU A 201 14.67 -3.38 4.60
CA LEU A 201 14.28 -2.01 4.91
C LEU A 201 13.76 -1.89 6.36
N ALA A 202 12.87 -2.77 6.79
CA ALA A 202 12.35 -2.81 8.16
C ALA A 202 13.48 -2.93 9.19
N LYS A 203 14.45 -3.80 8.93
CA LYS A 203 15.65 -3.93 9.76
C LYS A 203 16.42 -2.61 9.86
N SER A 204 16.61 -1.90 8.75
CA SER A 204 17.31 -0.60 8.74
C SER A 204 16.55 0.50 9.49
N MET A 205 15.23 0.42 9.51
CA MET A 205 14.34 1.34 10.23
C MET A 205 14.10 0.93 11.69
N SER A 206 14.62 -0.21 12.13
CA SER A 206 14.32 -0.81 13.44
C SER A 206 12.82 -1.03 13.67
N LEU A 207 12.09 -1.39 12.61
CA LEU A 207 10.68 -1.73 12.64
C LEU A 207 10.51 -3.26 12.56
N PRO A 208 9.52 -3.82 13.29
CA PRO A 208 9.21 -5.23 13.17
C PRO A 208 8.58 -5.54 11.81
N VAL A 209 9.00 -6.64 11.21
CA VAL A 209 8.31 -7.29 10.10
C VAL A 209 8.58 -8.79 10.18
N THR A 210 7.53 -9.59 10.00
CA THR A 210 7.62 -11.06 10.03
C THR A 210 6.89 -11.64 8.81
N GLY A 211 7.25 -12.84 8.40
CA GLY A 211 6.50 -13.60 7.41
C GLY A 211 5.48 -14.48 8.12
N MET A 212 4.21 -14.22 7.91
CA MET A 212 3.09 -15.01 8.42
C MET A 212 2.23 -15.47 7.27
N ASN A 213 2.04 -16.76 7.13
CA ASN A 213 1.17 -17.33 6.12
C ASN A 213 -0.25 -17.48 6.69
N VAL A 214 -1.23 -17.02 5.94
CA VAL A 214 -2.63 -16.90 6.37
C VAL A 214 -3.59 -17.56 5.38
N GLU A 215 -3.22 -18.72 4.86
CA GLU A 215 -4.00 -19.46 3.84
C GLU A 215 -5.44 -19.74 4.27
N GLN A 216 -5.73 -19.80 5.56
CA GLN A 216 -7.07 -19.97 6.10
C GLN A 216 -7.98 -18.75 5.91
N VAL A 217 -7.43 -17.57 5.60
CA VAL A 217 -8.22 -16.36 5.33
C VAL A 217 -8.88 -16.41 3.96
N GLY A 218 -8.31 -17.17 3.02
CA GLY A 218 -8.79 -17.29 1.65
C GLY A 218 -7.81 -16.69 0.65
N SER A 219 -8.21 -15.65 -0.04
CA SER A 219 -7.44 -14.96 -1.08
C SER A 219 -7.46 -13.44 -0.84
N THR A 220 -6.72 -12.69 -1.66
CA THR A 220 -6.68 -11.22 -1.59
C THR A 220 -6.32 -10.62 -2.96
N ASP A 221 -6.56 -9.36 -3.17
CA ASP A 221 -6.39 -8.64 -4.45
C ASP A 221 -5.05 -8.89 -5.16
N SER A 222 -3.96 -9.11 -4.42
CA SER A 222 -2.63 -9.37 -5.01
C SER A 222 -2.56 -10.66 -5.82
N GLU A 223 -3.42 -11.64 -5.54
CA GLU A 223 -3.43 -12.91 -6.24
C GLU A 223 -3.79 -12.74 -7.71
N GLN A 224 -4.70 -11.82 -8.02
CA GLN A 224 -5.09 -11.53 -9.40
C GLN A 224 -3.90 -11.03 -10.24
N PHE A 225 -2.98 -10.30 -9.62
CA PHE A 225 -1.74 -9.84 -10.25
C PHE A 225 -0.72 -10.98 -10.38
N ALA A 226 -0.57 -11.81 -9.35
CA ALA A 226 0.31 -12.97 -9.35
C ALA A 226 -0.08 -13.98 -10.45
N LEU A 227 -1.37 -14.19 -10.72
CA LEU A 227 -1.88 -15.00 -11.83
C LEU A 227 -1.39 -14.50 -13.22
N ARG A 228 -1.12 -13.20 -13.34
CA ARG A 228 -0.53 -12.57 -14.54
C ARG A 228 0.99 -12.49 -14.46
N LYS A 229 1.62 -13.12 -13.45
CA LYS A 229 3.07 -13.11 -13.21
C LYS A 229 3.65 -11.71 -12.94
N ILE A 230 2.84 -10.82 -12.41
CA ILE A 230 3.29 -9.55 -11.87
C ILE A 230 3.83 -9.83 -10.46
N PRO A 231 5.07 -9.44 -10.12
CA PRO A 231 5.59 -9.59 -8.77
C PRO A 231 4.69 -8.86 -7.77
N SER A 232 4.19 -9.60 -6.78
CA SER A 232 3.21 -9.06 -5.83
C SER A 232 3.65 -9.36 -4.41
N ILE A 233 3.23 -8.51 -3.47
CA ILE A 233 3.41 -8.69 -2.04
C ILE A 233 2.12 -8.26 -1.34
N THR A 234 1.69 -9.06 -0.34
CA THR A 234 0.61 -8.67 0.56
C THR A 234 1.16 -8.37 1.95
N ILE A 235 0.85 -7.17 2.42
CA ILE A 235 1.19 -6.66 3.75
C ILE A 235 -0.08 -6.68 4.60
N HIS A 236 0.00 -7.33 5.76
CA HIS A 236 -1.12 -7.49 6.68
C HIS A 236 -0.67 -7.38 8.15
N SER A 237 -1.57 -7.62 9.09
CA SER A 237 -1.28 -7.68 10.54
C SER A 237 -1.95 -8.87 11.23
N LEU A 238 -2.26 -9.92 10.46
CA LEU A 238 -2.88 -11.13 10.99
C LEU A 238 -1.81 -12.04 11.60
N THR A 239 -2.06 -12.48 12.82
CA THR A 239 -1.30 -13.52 13.53
C THR A 239 -2.25 -14.64 13.92
N GLN A 240 -1.73 -15.77 14.41
CA GLN A 240 -2.59 -16.83 14.93
C GLN A 240 -3.50 -16.32 16.06
N GLU A 241 -2.97 -15.48 16.96
CA GLU A 241 -3.75 -14.90 18.06
C GLU A 241 -4.89 -14.01 17.55
N THR A 242 -4.61 -13.11 16.58
CA THR A 242 -5.64 -12.23 16.03
C THR A 242 -6.67 -12.99 15.21
N TRP A 243 -6.28 -14.08 14.57
CA TRP A 243 -7.20 -14.99 13.88
C TRP A 243 -8.14 -15.70 14.87
N ASP A 244 -7.60 -16.26 15.95
CA ASP A 244 -8.38 -16.99 16.96
C ASP A 244 -9.46 -16.12 17.65
N VAL A 245 -9.25 -14.81 17.69
CA VAL A 245 -10.24 -13.85 18.24
C VAL A 245 -11.42 -13.62 17.29
N HIS A 246 -11.34 -14.04 16.03
CA HIS A 246 -12.37 -13.84 15.01
C HIS A 246 -12.82 -12.38 14.90
N ILE A 247 -11.90 -11.50 14.45
CA ILE A 247 -12.21 -10.08 14.26
C ILE A 247 -12.84 -9.86 12.90
N LEU A 248 -12.24 -10.40 11.84
CA LEU A 248 -12.67 -10.20 10.46
C LEU A 248 -14.09 -10.73 10.25
N HIS A 249 -14.87 -10.04 9.44
CA HIS A 249 -16.24 -10.40 9.07
C HIS A 249 -17.19 -10.56 10.27
N THR A 250 -16.88 -9.92 11.40
CA THR A 250 -17.74 -9.92 12.61
C THR A 250 -17.94 -8.51 13.18
N SER A 251 -18.83 -8.37 14.14
CA SER A 251 -19.06 -7.10 14.86
C SER A 251 -17.84 -6.60 15.66
N LYS A 252 -16.75 -7.39 15.72
CA LYS A 252 -15.50 -6.99 16.36
C LYS A 252 -14.61 -6.17 15.41
N ASP A 253 -14.84 -6.21 14.10
CA ASP A 253 -14.13 -5.36 13.14
C ASP A 253 -14.55 -3.90 13.29
N LYS A 254 -13.83 -3.19 14.11
CA LYS A 254 -14.05 -1.79 14.47
C LYS A 254 -12.75 -1.12 14.93
N LEU A 255 -12.71 0.21 14.92
CA LEU A 255 -11.53 1.00 15.27
C LEU A 255 -10.91 0.61 16.63
N SER A 256 -11.75 0.25 17.62
CA SER A 256 -11.25 -0.15 18.93
C SER A 256 -10.55 -1.53 18.96
N ALA A 257 -10.56 -2.29 17.88
CA ALA A 257 -9.79 -3.53 17.76
C ALA A 257 -8.35 -3.26 17.32
N MET A 258 -8.06 -2.06 16.81
CA MET A 258 -6.77 -1.72 16.26
C MET A 258 -5.79 -1.20 17.32
N ASN A 259 -4.52 -1.54 17.15
CA ASN A 259 -3.39 -0.87 17.79
C ASN A 259 -2.87 0.23 16.84
N LEU A 260 -3.11 1.48 17.19
CA LEU A 260 -2.75 2.62 16.34
C LEU A 260 -1.24 2.86 16.25
N ASP A 261 -0.44 2.37 17.22
CA ASP A 261 1.02 2.40 17.12
C ASP A 261 1.51 1.46 16.02
N ASN A 262 1.04 0.20 16.03
CA ASN A 262 1.33 -0.77 14.97
C ASN A 262 0.87 -0.26 13.60
N TYR A 263 -0.32 0.33 13.54
CA TYR A 263 -0.86 0.89 12.30
C TYR A 263 0.01 2.00 11.72
N TYR A 264 0.44 2.94 12.56
CA TYR A 264 1.31 4.03 12.12
C TYR A 264 2.73 3.54 11.77
N GLU A 265 3.26 2.56 12.49
CA GLU A 265 4.55 1.93 12.15
C GLU A 265 4.47 1.21 10.81
N THR A 266 3.37 0.48 10.53
CA THR A 266 3.11 -0.12 9.21
C THR A 266 3.08 0.96 8.13
N TYR A 267 2.36 2.08 8.35
CA TYR A 267 2.37 3.20 7.41
C TYR A 267 3.80 3.70 7.12
N ARG A 268 4.60 3.91 8.16
CA ARG A 268 5.99 4.39 8.01
C ARG A 268 6.84 3.42 7.18
N LEU A 269 6.71 2.13 7.46
CA LEU A 269 7.42 1.09 6.73
C LEU A 269 6.99 1.06 5.26
N VAL A 270 5.68 1.04 4.99
CA VAL A 270 5.17 0.99 3.61
C VAL A 270 5.51 2.24 2.83
N ALA A 271 5.46 3.44 3.44
CA ALA A 271 5.85 4.68 2.78
C ALA A 271 7.33 4.67 2.37
N ALA A 272 8.21 4.21 3.24
CA ALA A 272 9.63 4.02 2.92
C ALA A 272 9.83 2.93 1.85
N TYR A 273 9.07 1.84 1.95
CA TYR A 273 9.15 0.70 1.06
C TYR A 273 8.79 1.06 -0.39
N ILE A 274 7.67 1.73 -0.60
CA ILE A 274 7.27 2.15 -1.95
C ILE A 274 8.27 3.15 -2.55
N ALA A 275 8.83 4.06 -1.75
CA ALA A 275 9.90 4.95 -2.21
C ALA A 275 11.19 4.18 -2.57
N PHE A 276 11.53 3.13 -1.80
CA PHE A 276 12.65 2.25 -2.11
C PHE A 276 12.43 1.45 -3.40
N LEU A 277 11.19 1.03 -3.67
CA LEU A 277 10.84 0.28 -4.87
C LEU A 277 11.06 1.07 -6.18
N ASP A 278 11.22 2.40 -6.12
CA ASP A 278 11.61 3.17 -7.31
C ASP A 278 12.98 2.76 -7.89
N GLN A 279 13.80 2.09 -7.08
CA GLN A 279 15.09 1.50 -7.49
C GLN A 279 14.94 0.03 -7.91
N PHE A 280 13.76 -0.57 -7.70
CA PHE A 280 13.49 -1.96 -8.01
C PHE A 280 13.37 -2.15 -9.52
N SER A 281 13.87 -3.29 -10.02
CA SER A 281 13.68 -3.68 -11.40
C SER A 281 13.32 -5.16 -11.48
N ASN A 282 12.31 -5.47 -12.25
CA ASN A 282 11.92 -6.85 -12.53
C ASN A 282 12.84 -7.56 -13.53
N ALA A 283 13.88 -6.89 -14.04
CA ALA A 283 14.86 -7.52 -14.91
C ALA A 283 15.54 -8.68 -14.18
N PRO A 284 15.71 -9.85 -14.80
CA PRO A 284 16.45 -10.95 -14.21
C PRO A 284 17.85 -10.47 -13.83
N ALA A 285 18.29 -10.80 -12.62
CA ALA A 285 19.65 -10.52 -12.19
C ALA A 285 20.62 -11.03 -13.27
N LYS A 286 21.51 -10.15 -13.79
CA LYS A 286 22.55 -10.61 -14.71
C LYS A 286 23.32 -11.73 -14.02
N PRO A 287 23.49 -12.92 -14.64
CA PRO A 287 24.29 -13.99 -14.05
C PRO A 287 25.65 -13.43 -13.67
N ALA A 288 26.05 -13.65 -12.42
CA ALA A 288 27.40 -13.28 -12.00
C ALA A 288 28.39 -13.95 -12.97
N LYS A 289 29.20 -13.17 -13.65
CA LYS A 289 30.32 -13.71 -14.42
C LYS A 289 31.34 -14.19 -13.39
N TYR A 290 31.43 -15.52 -13.23
CA TYR A 290 32.51 -16.17 -12.49
C TYR A 290 33.79 -16.07 -13.29
#